data_bb74f33e9182ea09c92665edf9bc9369
#
_entry.id   bb74f33e9182ea09c92665edf9bc9369
#
_cell.length_a   1.000
_cell.length_b   1.000
_cell.length_c   1.000
_cell.angle_alpha   90.00
_cell.angle_beta   90.00
_cell.angle_gamma   90.00
#
_symmetry.space_group_name_H-M   'P 1'
#
loop_
_entity.id
_entity.type
_entity.pdbx_description
1 polymer ?
#
loop_
_entity_poly.entity_id
_entity_poly.type
_entity_poly.pdbx_seq_one_letter_code
_entity_poly.pdbx_strand_id
1 'polypeptide(L)'
;LSTFRKALSFSINRQSYITRFEPTSDIGLGLLNDLYIYNPDTGEAYRDTDAAKETILKAQDYYEKDGVWYNVHDEAQGSLDDAYDSLTGFDLSHAADLMEQAYQEAVHEGIYDGEPVVITYCTVGSGVSENLQALIDMINGMLADVIAACDQPTFKSVSLKVQLYADEATYWEALKAGKMDLSFSTWGGSAMDPWGIIYSCYIDSANSNNFGFDSVAKGIGITINYNGKDVAASLYDWAAWLYNAQSDNQYDKTNLYEVLGVAVGEAEYDFKLEVLAQCELAQLQTYSNLPIFYSYITSLRSAQYNNGSDYYVNNMIGYGGIRHIYYNYSDAQWSNFVQGHNGNLESYYTAS
;
A
#
# COMPACT_ATOMS: atom_id res chain seq x y z
N LEU A 1 17.36 8.78 -7.51
CA LEU A 1 17.23 9.72 -6.39
C LEU A 1 15.96 9.41 -5.60
N SER A 2 16.06 9.32 -4.27
CA SER A 2 14.87 9.14 -3.40
C SER A 2 13.96 10.36 -3.45
N THR A 3 14.54 11.56 -3.44
CA THR A 3 13.82 12.84 -3.56
C THR A 3 12.96 12.91 -4.82
N PHE A 4 13.49 12.45 -5.96
CA PHE A 4 12.71 12.39 -7.20
C PHE A 4 11.50 11.44 -7.08
N ARG A 5 11.69 10.23 -6.51
CA ARG A 5 10.57 9.30 -6.28
C ARG A 5 9.55 9.85 -5.29
N LYS A 6 10.03 10.58 -4.27
CA LYS A 6 9.17 11.29 -3.32
C LYS A 6 8.34 12.36 -4.03
N ALA A 7 8.96 13.19 -4.88
CA ALA A 7 8.24 14.16 -5.70
C ALA A 7 7.14 13.50 -6.56
N LEU A 8 7.46 12.35 -7.21
CA LEU A 8 6.46 11.60 -7.98
C LEU A 8 5.28 11.14 -7.10
N SER A 9 5.54 10.72 -5.86
CA SER A 9 4.47 10.28 -4.94
C SER A 9 3.47 11.42 -4.65
N PHE A 10 3.97 12.62 -4.35
CA PHE A 10 3.12 13.80 -4.09
C PHE A 10 2.51 14.41 -5.35
N SER A 11 3.03 14.07 -6.53
CA SER A 11 2.49 14.52 -7.83
C SER A 11 1.19 13.81 -8.22
N ILE A 12 0.93 12.61 -7.69
CA ILE A 12 -0.21 11.79 -8.13
C ILE A 12 -1.47 12.16 -7.35
N ASN A 13 -2.42 12.79 -8.05
CA ASN A 13 -3.77 13.01 -7.52
C ASN A 13 -4.54 11.68 -7.52
N ARG A 14 -4.47 10.96 -6.40
CA ARG A 14 -5.07 9.63 -6.23
C ARG A 14 -6.59 9.67 -6.35
N GLN A 15 -7.24 10.75 -5.87
CA GLN A 15 -8.69 10.92 -5.99
C GLN A 15 -9.12 11.00 -7.47
N SER A 16 -8.40 11.75 -8.28
CA SER A 16 -8.67 11.82 -9.72
C SER A 16 -8.42 10.48 -10.41
N TYR A 17 -7.39 9.76 -9.97
CA TYR A 17 -7.07 8.43 -10.49
C TYR A 17 -8.22 7.45 -10.22
N ILE A 18 -8.63 7.25 -8.96
CA ILE A 18 -9.67 6.28 -8.61
C ILE A 18 -11.02 6.67 -9.21
N THR A 19 -11.39 7.95 -9.20
CA THR A 19 -12.66 8.40 -9.79
C THR A 19 -12.79 8.01 -11.26
N ARG A 20 -11.69 8.00 -11.99
CA ARG A 20 -11.72 7.74 -13.43
C ARG A 20 -11.48 6.27 -13.79
N PHE A 21 -10.56 5.58 -13.10
CA PHE A 21 -10.08 4.27 -13.52
C PHE A 21 -10.47 3.15 -12.55
N GLU A 22 -10.70 3.47 -11.27
CA GLU A 22 -10.96 2.50 -10.20
C GLU A 22 -12.09 2.98 -9.27
N PRO A 23 -13.31 3.23 -9.80
CA PRO A 23 -14.38 3.93 -9.07
C PRO A 23 -14.96 3.15 -7.87
N THR A 24 -14.57 1.89 -7.68
CA THR A 24 -14.95 1.05 -6.53
C THR A 24 -13.84 0.87 -5.53
N SER A 25 -12.74 1.61 -5.67
CA SER A 25 -11.55 1.56 -4.84
C SER A 25 -11.45 2.80 -3.97
N ASP A 26 -10.70 2.69 -2.86
CA ASP A 26 -10.35 3.80 -2.01
C ASP A 26 -8.91 4.25 -2.22
N ILE A 27 -8.56 5.47 -1.83
CA ILE A 27 -7.20 5.99 -1.86
C ILE A 27 -6.28 5.10 -1.03
N GLY A 28 -5.20 4.61 -1.64
CA GLY A 28 -4.16 3.86 -0.96
C GLY A 28 -2.95 4.75 -0.67
N LEU A 29 -2.57 4.86 0.60
CA LEU A 29 -1.39 5.59 1.05
C LEU A 29 -0.39 4.69 1.77
N GLY A 30 -0.81 3.50 2.19
CA GLY A 30 0.00 2.51 2.87
C GLY A 30 0.19 1.24 2.05
N LEU A 31 1.05 0.36 2.54
CA LEU A 31 1.35 -0.94 1.93
C LEU A 31 0.30 -2.00 2.29
N LEU A 32 -0.42 -1.79 3.39
CA LEU A 32 -1.49 -2.65 3.88
C LEU A 32 -2.80 -1.87 3.84
N ASN A 33 -3.88 -2.52 3.43
CA ASN A 33 -5.23 -1.94 3.50
C ASN A 33 -5.91 -2.23 4.85
N ASP A 34 -7.14 -1.82 5.02
CA ASP A 34 -7.98 -1.96 6.22
C ASP A 34 -8.47 -3.40 6.49
N LEU A 35 -8.24 -4.34 5.58
CA LEU A 35 -8.62 -5.74 5.76
C LEU A 35 -7.58 -6.56 6.54
N TYR A 36 -6.37 -6.03 6.74
CA TYR A 36 -5.31 -6.76 7.43
C TYR A 36 -5.46 -6.69 8.95
N ILE A 37 -5.70 -7.84 9.57
CA ILE A 37 -5.87 -8.01 11.02
C ILE A 37 -4.50 -8.22 11.66
N TYR A 38 -4.10 -7.35 12.58
CA TYR A 38 -2.86 -7.53 13.33
C TYR A 38 -3.07 -8.32 14.63
N ASN A 39 -4.29 -8.23 15.21
CA ASN A 39 -4.65 -8.93 16.43
C ASN A 39 -5.80 -9.90 16.14
N PRO A 40 -5.51 -11.19 15.94
CA PRO A 40 -6.53 -12.19 15.63
C PRO A 40 -7.48 -12.49 16.80
N ASP A 41 -7.09 -12.16 18.05
CA ASP A 41 -7.92 -12.41 19.23
C ASP A 41 -9.06 -11.39 19.35
N THR A 42 -8.81 -10.16 18.95
CA THR A 42 -9.81 -9.06 18.95
C THR A 42 -10.47 -8.85 17.59
N GLY A 43 -9.81 -9.28 16.51
CA GLY A 43 -10.23 -8.98 15.14
C GLY A 43 -9.87 -7.55 14.71
N GLU A 44 -9.00 -6.87 15.44
CA GLU A 44 -8.63 -5.48 15.17
C GLU A 44 -7.76 -5.36 13.92
N ALA A 45 -8.19 -4.48 13.00
CA ALA A 45 -7.43 -4.23 11.78
C ALA A 45 -6.22 -3.35 12.05
N TYR A 46 -5.13 -3.63 11.36
CA TYR A 46 -3.89 -2.86 11.48
C TYR A 46 -4.13 -1.38 11.18
N ARG A 47 -4.89 -1.08 10.12
CA ARG A 47 -5.10 0.30 9.67
C ARG A 47 -5.98 1.14 10.61
N ASP A 48 -6.73 0.50 11.52
CA ASP A 48 -7.53 1.20 12.53
C ASP A 48 -6.68 1.69 13.72
N THR A 49 -5.44 1.20 13.84
CA THR A 49 -4.56 1.54 14.97
C THR A 49 -3.91 2.91 14.82
N ASP A 50 -3.62 3.56 15.95
CA ASP A 50 -2.90 4.82 15.98
C ASP A 50 -1.51 4.70 15.35
N ALA A 51 -0.79 3.61 15.61
CA ALA A 51 0.53 3.35 15.05
C ALA A 51 0.53 3.32 13.52
N ALA A 52 -0.50 2.72 12.91
CA ALA A 52 -0.64 2.69 11.45
C ALA A 52 -1.02 4.04 10.86
N LYS A 53 -1.90 4.80 11.52
CA LYS A 53 -2.27 6.17 11.10
C LYS A 53 -1.07 7.09 11.17
N GLU A 54 -0.32 7.07 12.27
CA GLU A 54 0.92 7.82 12.42
C GLU A 54 1.97 7.47 11.35
N THR A 55 2.08 6.18 11.00
CA THR A 55 2.96 5.72 9.93
C THR A 55 2.66 6.41 8.61
N ILE A 56 1.39 6.47 8.23
CA ILE A 56 0.98 7.13 6.99
C ILE A 56 1.23 8.64 7.06
N LEU A 57 0.86 9.29 8.16
CA LEU A 57 1.09 10.72 8.35
C LEU A 57 2.58 11.06 8.22
N LYS A 58 3.46 10.31 8.92
CA LYS A 58 4.92 10.50 8.83
C LYS A 58 5.47 10.22 7.42
N ALA A 59 4.91 9.24 6.70
CA ALA A 59 5.30 8.96 5.32
C ALA A 59 4.84 10.05 4.34
N GLN A 60 3.83 10.85 4.72
CA GLN A 60 3.31 12.01 4.00
C GLN A 60 3.87 13.34 4.52
N ASP A 61 5.00 13.32 5.25
CA ASP A 61 5.70 14.49 5.81
C ASP A 61 4.87 15.31 6.83
N TYR A 62 3.90 14.67 7.47
CA TYR A 62 3.24 15.27 8.61
C TYR A 62 4.05 15.04 9.88
N TYR A 63 3.95 15.94 10.83
CA TYR A 63 4.59 15.83 12.13
C TYR A 63 3.65 16.22 13.26
N GLU A 64 3.88 15.65 14.44
CA GLU A 64 3.11 15.97 15.65
C GLU A 64 3.89 16.94 16.53
N LYS A 65 3.18 17.91 17.10
CA LYS A 65 3.70 18.82 18.10
C LYS A 65 2.61 19.20 19.11
N ASP A 66 2.89 18.95 20.37
CA ASP A 66 2.00 19.29 21.50
C ASP A 66 0.57 18.68 21.35
N GLY A 67 0.46 17.47 20.81
CA GLY A 67 -0.81 16.77 20.58
C GLY A 67 -1.59 17.22 19.34
N VAL A 68 -0.98 18.05 18.49
CA VAL A 68 -1.57 18.53 17.23
C VAL A 68 -0.71 18.10 16.07
N TRP A 69 -1.32 17.56 15.03
CA TRP A 69 -0.65 17.21 13.78
C TRP A 69 -0.60 18.39 12.82
N TYR A 70 0.49 18.51 12.12
CA TYR A 70 0.78 19.56 11.13
C TYR A 70 1.19 18.93 9.81
N ASN A 71 0.76 19.53 8.70
CA ASN A 71 1.25 19.15 7.38
C ASN A 71 2.62 19.79 7.09
N VAL A 72 3.17 19.49 5.91
CA VAL A 72 4.48 20.02 5.45
C VAL A 72 4.54 21.55 5.36
N HIS A 73 3.40 22.23 5.31
CA HIS A 73 3.27 23.69 5.25
C HIS A 73 3.08 24.32 6.63
N ASP A 74 3.33 23.58 7.71
CA ASP A 74 3.11 24.03 9.10
C ASP A 74 1.65 24.41 9.42
N GLU A 75 0.69 23.86 8.65
CA GLU A 75 -0.73 24.08 8.89
C GLU A 75 -1.26 23.00 9.85
N ALA A 76 -1.94 23.44 10.92
CA ALA A 76 -2.53 22.55 11.90
C ALA A 76 -3.69 21.75 11.31
N GLN A 77 -3.64 20.44 11.46
CA GLN A 77 -4.64 19.48 10.96
C GLN A 77 -5.52 18.92 12.08
N GLY A 78 -5.18 19.18 13.35
CA GLY A 78 -5.97 18.73 14.50
C GLY A 78 -5.44 17.48 15.18
N SER A 79 -6.35 16.58 15.59
CA SER A 79 -6.02 15.29 16.19
C SER A 79 -5.40 14.32 15.18
N LEU A 80 -4.95 13.16 15.64
CA LEU A 80 -4.48 12.07 14.78
C LEU A 80 -5.52 11.67 13.73
N ASP A 81 -6.77 11.47 14.15
CA ASP A 81 -7.86 11.09 13.26
C ASP A 81 -8.19 12.22 12.27
N ASP A 82 -8.31 13.47 12.73
CA ASP A 82 -8.57 14.61 11.84
C ASP A 82 -7.49 14.74 10.76
N ALA A 83 -6.22 14.60 11.14
CA ALA A 83 -5.09 14.67 10.22
C ALA A 83 -5.10 13.50 9.23
N TYR A 84 -5.35 12.29 9.72
CA TYR A 84 -5.41 11.10 8.88
C TYR A 84 -6.56 11.17 7.87
N ASP A 85 -7.75 11.60 8.28
CA ASP A 85 -8.93 11.76 7.42
C ASP A 85 -8.74 12.88 6.37
N SER A 86 -7.84 13.84 6.61
CA SER A 86 -7.52 14.91 5.67
C SER A 86 -6.58 14.49 4.54
N LEU A 87 -5.93 13.32 4.66
CA LEU A 87 -4.89 12.89 3.72
C LEU A 87 -5.45 12.55 2.33
N THR A 88 -4.83 13.12 1.33
CA THR A 88 -5.07 12.79 -0.08
C THR A 88 -3.86 12.16 -0.76
N GLY A 89 -2.67 12.32 -0.17
CA GLY A 89 -1.39 11.93 -0.75
C GLY A 89 -0.99 12.74 -1.99
N PHE A 90 -1.67 13.87 -2.24
CA PHE A 90 -1.37 14.81 -3.31
C PHE A 90 -1.13 16.21 -2.73
N ASP A 91 0.00 16.80 -3.07
CA ASP A 91 0.35 18.17 -2.72
C ASP A 91 1.21 18.79 -3.84
N LEU A 92 0.60 19.66 -4.62
CA LEU A 92 1.24 20.24 -5.80
C LEU A 92 2.47 21.10 -5.43
N SER A 93 2.36 21.94 -4.41
CA SER A 93 3.47 22.83 -4.03
C SER A 93 4.62 22.07 -3.41
N HIS A 94 4.33 21.10 -2.53
CA HIS A 94 5.37 20.23 -1.97
C HIS A 94 6.03 19.35 -3.05
N ALA A 95 5.24 18.82 -4.01
CA ALA A 95 5.79 18.07 -5.15
C ALA A 95 6.72 18.94 -6.01
N ALA A 96 6.40 20.24 -6.21
CA ALA A 96 7.24 21.18 -6.93
C ALA A 96 8.56 21.45 -6.19
N ASP A 97 8.51 21.73 -4.87
CA ASP A 97 9.71 21.93 -4.05
C ASP A 97 10.64 20.70 -4.08
N LEU A 98 10.06 19.49 -3.96
CA LEU A 98 10.79 18.24 -4.04
C LEU A 98 11.38 18.00 -5.46
N MET A 99 10.67 18.43 -6.50
CA MET A 99 11.15 18.29 -7.89
C MET A 99 12.34 19.22 -8.15
N GLU A 100 12.31 20.44 -7.63
CA GLU A 100 13.43 21.37 -7.65
C GLU A 100 14.65 20.82 -6.89
N GLN A 101 14.42 20.28 -5.69
CA GLN A 101 15.49 19.64 -4.92
C GLN A 101 16.07 18.45 -5.67
N ALA A 102 15.24 17.57 -6.22
CA ALA A 102 15.69 16.42 -7.03
C ALA A 102 16.51 16.84 -8.24
N TYR A 103 16.14 17.96 -8.89
CA TYR A 103 16.93 18.55 -9.97
C TYR A 103 18.30 18.99 -9.48
N GLN A 104 18.39 19.70 -8.35
CA GLN A 104 19.68 20.13 -7.79
C GLN A 104 20.57 18.95 -7.43
N GLU A 105 20.00 17.90 -6.83
CA GLU A 105 20.71 16.64 -6.55
C GLU A 105 21.23 15.99 -7.85
N ALA A 106 20.39 15.88 -8.88
CA ALA A 106 20.75 15.28 -10.16
C ALA A 106 21.86 16.04 -10.90
N VAL A 107 21.84 17.37 -10.86
CA VAL A 107 22.89 18.23 -11.42
C VAL A 107 24.19 18.08 -10.63
N HIS A 108 24.12 18.10 -9.29
CA HIS A 108 25.28 17.96 -8.42
C HIS A 108 25.96 16.60 -8.60
N GLU A 109 25.18 15.53 -8.74
CA GLU A 109 25.71 14.18 -8.99
C GLU A 109 26.13 13.94 -10.45
N GLY A 110 25.86 14.89 -11.35
CA GLY A 110 26.23 14.80 -12.77
C GLY A 110 25.42 13.75 -13.55
N ILE A 111 24.23 13.41 -13.09
CA ILE A 111 23.36 12.43 -13.75
C ILE A 111 22.29 13.06 -14.64
N TYR A 112 22.10 14.40 -14.55
CA TYR A 112 21.18 15.12 -15.44
C TYR A 112 21.96 15.79 -16.58
N ASP A 113 21.58 15.49 -17.80
CA ASP A 113 22.24 15.94 -19.04
C ASP A 113 21.53 17.14 -19.72
N GLY A 114 20.49 17.67 -19.12
CA GLY A 114 19.67 18.79 -19.65
C GLY A 114 18.55 18.35 -20.60
N GLU A 115 18.37 17.06 -20.84
CA GLU A 115 17.30 16.55 -21.70
C GLU A 115 16.02 16.23 -20.91
N PRO A 116 14.85 16.07 -21.59
CA PRO A 116 13.63 15.61 -20.95
C PRO A 116 13.81 14.29 -20.20
N VAL A 117 13.30 14.22 -18.97
CA VAL A 117 13.25 12.98 -18.19
C VAL A 117 12.07 12.13 -18.65
N VAL A 118 12.35 10.96 -19.20
CA VAL A 118 11.34 10.01 -19.66
C VAL A 118 11.42 8.74 -18.83
N ILE A 119 10.36 8.46 -18.07
CA ILE A 119 10.20 7.27 -17.24
C ILE A 119 9.43 6.23 -18.05
N THR A 120 9.95 5.02 -18.17
CA THR A 120 9.24 3.94 -18.86
C THR A 120 8.23 3.29 -17.92
N TYR A 121 6.94 3.36 -18.29
CA TYR A 121 5.88 2.58 -17.66
C TYR A 121 5.77 1.23 -18.34
N CYS A 122 6.17 0.19 -17.63
CA CYS A 122 6.32 -1.16 -18.17
C CYS A 122 5.08 -2.02 -17.88
N THR A 123 4.54 -2.67 -18.90
CA THR A 123 3.41 -3.59 -18.77
C THR A 123 3.45 -4.69 -19.84
N VAL A 124 2.66 -5.74 -19.66
CA VAL A 124 2.51 -6.83 -20.64
C VAL A 124 1.38 -6.49 -21.61
N GLY A 125 1.62 -6.70 -22.90
CA GLY A 125 0.57 -6.52 -23.91
C GLY A 125 1.11 -6.44 -25.32
N SER A 126 0.19 -6.57 -26.30
CA SER A 126 0.48 -6.46 -27.73
C SER A 126 0.20 -5.07 -28.31
N GLY A 127 -0.35 -4.16 -27.51
CA GLY A 127 -0.67 -2.78 -27.88
C GLY A 127 -1.10 -1.95 -26.67
N VAL A 128 -1.05 -0.64 -26.81
CA VAL A 128 -1.52 0.30 -25.79
C VAL A 128 -3.04 0.44 -25.94
N SER A 129 -3.80 0.08 -24.90
CA SER A 129 -5.25 0.28 -24.88
C SER A 129 -5.60 1.75 -24.69
N GLU A 130 -6.82 2.14 -25.08
CA GLU A 130 -7.32 3.51 -24.88
C GLU A 130 -7.31 3.91 -23.39
N ASN A 131 -7.67 2.97 -22.50
CA ASN A 131 -7.63 3.22 -21.05
C ASN A 131 -6.20 3.44 -20.55
N LEU A 132 -5.25 2.63 -21.00
CA LEU A 132 -3.84 2.79 -20.62
C LEU A 132 -3.29 4.12 -21.15
N GLN A 133 -3.61 4.49 -22.41
CA GLN A 133 -3.20 5.77 -22.95
C GLN A 133 -3.80 6.94 -22.16
N ALA A 134 -5.09 6.88 -21.83
CA ALA A 134 -5.75 7.89 -21.03
C ALA A 134 -5.17 8.02 -19.61
N LEU A 135 -4.72 6.91 -19.00
CA LEU A 135 -4.01 6.90 -17.73
C LEU A 135 -2.65 7.60 -17.84
N ILE A 136 -1.86 7.25 -18.84
CA ILE A 136 -0.55 7.86 -19.08
C ILE A 136 -0.68 9.36 -19.36
N ASP A 137 -1.67 9.77 -20.18
CA ASP A 137 -1.93 11.16 -20.48
C ASP A 137 -2.32 11.96 -19.23
N MET A 138 -3.13 11.37 -18.34
CA MET A 138 -3.51 11.99 -17.08
C MET A 138 -2.31 12.18 -16.16
N ILE A 139 -1.47 11.16 -15.98
CA ILE A 139 -0.27 11.27 -15.14
C ILE A 139 0.72 12.28 -15.75
N ASN A 140 0.91 12.27 -17.05
CA ASN A 140 1.76 13.25 -17.74
C ASN A 140 1.24 14.70 -17.54
N GLY A 141 -0.08 14.89 -17.51
CA GLY A 141 -0.68 16.17 -17.16
C GLY A 141 -0.30 16.60 -15.73
N MET A 142 -0.46 15.71 -14.76
CA MET A 142 -0.08 15.98 -13.35
C MET A 142 1.42 16.34 -13.22
N LEU A 143 2.30 15.62 -13.90
CA LEU A 143 3.74 15.89 -13.89
C LEU A 143 4.07 17.23 -14.56
N ALA A 144 3.37 17.59 -15.63
CA ALA A 144 3.53 18.89 -16.27
C ALA A 144 3.06 20.04 -15.37
N ASP A 145 1.99 19.86 -14.60
CA ASP A 145 1.51 20.83 -13.62
C ASP A 145 2.54 21.05 -12.50
N VAL A 146 3.19 19.99 -12.02
CA VAL A 146 4.27 20.08 -11.03
C VAL A 146 5.46 20.86 -11.58
N ILE A 147 5.92 20.55 -12.80
CA ILE A 147 7.03 21.29 -13.44
C ILE A 147 6.68 22.76 -13.65
N ALA A 148 5.42 23.05 -14.00
CA ALA A 148 4.94 24.42 -14.17
C ALA A 148 4.79 25.18 -12.84
N ALA A 149 4.61 24.49 -11.73
CA ALA A 149 4.52 25.05 -10.38
C ALA A 149 5.87 25.33 -9.74
N CYS A 150 6.99 24.85 -10.31
CA CYS A 150 8.34 25.11 -9.80
C CYS A 150 8.71 26.58 -9.95
N ASP A 151 9.20 27.18 -8.88
CA ASP A 151 9.68 28.57 -8.83
C ASP A 151 11.19 28.70 -9.13
N GLN A 152 11.93 27.60 -8.94
CA GLN A 152 13.37 27.51 -9.16
C GLN A 152 13.69 26.64 -10.37
N PRO A 153 14.96 26.63 -10.86
CA PRO A 153 15.36 25.74 -11.94
C PRO A 153 15.06 24.27 -11.64
N THR A 154 14.42 23.61 -12.60
CA THR A 154 13.99 22.21 -12.51
C THR A 154 14.25 21.49 -13.83
N PHE A 155 13.83 20.20 -13.90
CA PHE A 155 13.92 19.40 -15.11
C PHE A 155 13.15 20.06 -16.27
N LYS A 156 13.68 19.92 -17.48
CA LYS A 156 13.05 20.46 -18.70
C LYS A 156 11.62 19.96 -18.88
N SER A 157 11.40 18.69 -18.61
CA SER A 157 10.11 18.05 -18.45
C SER A 157 10.28 16.66 -17.81
N VAL A 158 9.23 16.14 -17.19
CA VAL A 158 9.14 14.77 -16.70
C VAL A 158 7.90 14.13 -17.30
N SER A 159 8.02 12.93 -17.87
CA SER A 159 6.89 12.26 -18.50
C SER A 159 7.01 10.73 -18.44
N LEU A 160 5.87 10.05 -18.53
CA LEU A 160 5.79 8.60 -18.69
C LEU A 160 5.66 8.23 -20.16
N LYS A 161 6.30 7.12 -20.53
CA LYS A 161 6.16 6.47 -21.83
C LYS A 161 5.92 4.99 -21.63
N VAL A 162 4.91 4.43 -22.31
CA VAL A 162 4.62 2.99 -22.24
C VAL A 162 5.70 2.17 -22.92
N GLN A 163 6.16 1.14 -22.22
CA GLN A 163 6.98 0.04 -22.76
C GLN A 163 6.21 -1.27 -22.60
N LEU A 164 5.97 -1.94 -23.72
CA LEU A 164 5.26 -3.22 -23.74
C LEU A 164 6.25 -4.39 -23.76
N TYR A 165 5.94 -5.39 -22.96
CA TYR A 165 6.56 -6.70 -23.01
C TYR A 165 5.59 -7.69 -23.66
N ALA A 166 6.11 -8.56 -24.53
CA ALA A 166 5.28 -9.47 -25.31
C ALA A 166 4.58 -10.55 -24.45
N ASP A 167 5.20 -10.93 -23.34
CA ASP A 167 4.71 -11.97 -22.43
C ASP A 167 5.16 -11.70 -20.98
N GLU A 168 4.49 -12.38 -20.05
CA GLU A 168 4.78 -12.27 -18.62
C GLU A 168 6.17 -12.75 -18.23
N ALA A 169 6.70 -13.78 -18.88
CA ALA A 169 8.02 -14.32 -18.52
C ALA A 169 9.12 -13.28 -18.76
N THR A 170 9.09 -12.67 -19.94
CA THR A 170 10.05 -11.60 -20.31
C THR A 170 9.87 -10.38 -19.42
N TYR A 171 8.62 -10.02 -19.06
CA TYR A 171 8.32 -8.94 -18.13
C TYR A 171 8.93 -9.23 -16.74
N TRP A 172 8.68 -10.40 -16.16
CA TRP A 172 9.21 -10.74 -14.83
C TRP A 172 10.74 -10.85 -14.81
N GLU A 173 11.35 -11.34 -15.89
CA GLU A 173 12.82 -11.35 -16.01
C GLU A 173 13.42 -9.94 -16.02
N ALA A 174 12.80 -9.01 -16.76
CA ALA A 174 13.26 -7.63 -16.82
C ALA A 174 13.06 -6.91 -15.47
N LEU A 175 11.94 -7.15 -14.79
CA LEU A 175 11.65 -6.60 -13.48
C LEU A 175 12.68 -7.07 -12.44
N LYS A 176 12.92 -8.38 -12.33
CA LYS A 176 13.92 -8.95 -11.42
C LYS A 176 15.33 -8.49 -11.71
N ALA A 177 15.62 -8.18 -12.96
CA ALA A 177 16.92 -7.65 -13.37
C ALA A 177 17.08 -6.13 -13.16
N GLY A 178 16.06 -5.45 -12.58
CA GLY A 178 16.08 -4.00 -12.37
C GLY A 178 16.13 -3.18 -13.67
N LYS A 179 15.57 -3.71 -14.76
CA LYS A 179 15.57 -3.06 -16.09
C LYS A 179 14.30 -2.27 -16.39
N MET A 180 13.51 -2.00 -15.37
CA MET A 180 12.27 -1.22 -15.47
C MET A 180 12.36 0.02 -14.60
N ASP A 181 11.85 1.15 -15.12
CA ASP A 181 11.76 2.37 -14.32
C ASP A 181 10.52 2.35 -13.44
N LEU A 182 9.37 1.98 -13.99
CA LEU A 182 8.09 1.95 -13.31
C LEU A 182 7.23 0.83 -13.85
N SER A 183 6.55 0.14 -12.96
CA SER A 183 5.50 -0.83 -13.29
C SER A 183 4.35 -0.71 -12.30
N PHE A 184 3.15 -1.13 -12.71
CA PHE A 184 2.00 -1.21 -11.82
C PHE A 184 1.78 -2.66 -11.40
N SER A 185 1.51 -2.85 -10.13
CA SER A 185 1.17 -4.16 -9.59
C SER A 185 0.20 -4.04 -8.43
N THR A 186 -0.54 -5.12 -8.20
CA THR A 186 -1.42 -5.28 -7.04
C THR A 186 -0.97 -6.47 -6.22
N TRP A 187 -1.06 -6.32 -4.91
CA TRP A 187 -0.79 -7.40 -3.96
C TRP A 187 -2.04 -7.74 -3.19
N GLY A 188 -2.21 -9.01 -2.93
CA GLY A 188 -3.21 -9.53 -2.03
C GLY A 188 -2.62 -10.70 -1.25
N GLY A 189 -3.14 -10.94 -0.07
CA GLY A 189 -2.68 -12.02 0.79
C GLY A 189 -3.73 -12.39 1.83
N SER A 190 -3.32 -13.20 2.80
CA SER A 190 -4.18 -13.51 3.94
C SER A 190 -4.39 -12.27 4.80
N ALA A 191 -5.63 -11.89 5.05
CA ALA A 191 -5.95 -10.76 5.93
C ALA A 191 -5.42 -10.95 7.36
N MET A 192 -5.10 -12.18 7.76
CA MET A 192 -4.51 -12.50 9.07
C MET A 192 -2.97 -12.55 9.05
N ASP A 193 -2.34 -12.11 7.95
CA ASP A 193 -0.90 -12.17 7.80
C ASP A 193 -0.31 -10.85 7.22
N PRO A 194 -0.50 -9.72 7.92
CA PRO A 194 0.14 -8.46 7.53
C PRO A 194 1.67 -8.53 7.51
N TRP A 195 2.23 -9.36 8.41
CA TRP A 195 3.66 -9.59 8.58
C TRP A 195 4.29 -10.23 7.34
N GLY A 196 3.62 -11.26 6.80
CA GLY A 196 4.07 -11.95 5.60
C GLY A 196 4.03 -11.07 4.36
N ILE A 197 3.03 -10.21 4.25
CA ILE A 197 2.95 -9.26 3.14
C ILE A 197 4.10 -8.25 3.19
N ILE A 198 4.34 -7.62 4.34
CA ILE A 198 5.45 -6.65 4.48
C ILE A 198 6.79 -7.32 4.17
N TYR A 199 7.06 -8.50 4.75
CA TYR A 199 8.30 -9.22 4.51
C TYR A 199 8.42 -9.68 3.07
N SER A 200 7.49 -10.51 2.60
CA SER A 200 7.63 -11.23 1.33
C SER A 200 7.44 -10.36 0.10
N CYS A 201 6.54 -9.36 0.17
CA CYS A 201 6.19 -8.56 -1.00
C CYS A 201 7.02 -7.29 -1.13
N TYR A 202 7.47 -6.71 -0.01
CA TYR A 202 8.08 -5.40 -0.03
C TYR A 202 9.55 -5.37 0.41
N ILE A 203 9.98 -6.22 1.35
CA ILE A 203 11.29 -6.10 1.99
C ILE A 203 12.26 -7.18 1.55
N ASP A 204 11.81 -8.44 1.41
CA ASP A 204 12.68 -9.55 1.03
C ASP A 204 13.02 -9.54 -0.46
N SER A 205 14.23 -9.08 -0.77
CA SER A 205 14.74 -9.04 -2.15
C SER A 205 15.03 -10.42 -2.76
N ALA A 206 15.24 -11.43 -1.91
CA ALA A 206 15.45 -12.80 -2.37
C ALA A 206 14.16 -13.48 -2.81
N ASN A 207 13.02 -12.94 -2.41
CA ASN A 207 11.71 -13.44 -2.81
C ASN A 207 11.38 -12.99 -4.25
N SER A 208 10.78 -13.90 -5.02
CA SER A 208 10.34 -13.61 -6.40
C SER A 208 9.27 -12.51 -6.49
N ASN A 209 8.66 -12.16 -5.38
CA ASN A 209 7.63 -11.13 -5.29
C ASN A 209 8.21 -9.71 -5.11
N ASN A 210 9.49 -9.58 -4.82
CA ASN A 210 10.11 -8.27 -4.67
C ASN A 210 10.31 -7.60 -6.04
N PHE A 211 9.87 -6.36 -6.15
CA PHE A 211 9.85 -5.59 -7.41
C PHE A 211 11.09 -4.73 -7.62
N GLY A 212 12.27 -5.32 -7.55
CA GLY A 212 13.51 -4.65 -7.93
C GLY A 212 14.05 -3.65 -6.90
N PHE A 213 13.47 -3.60 -5.69
CA PHE A 213 14.02 -2.85 -4.57
C PHE A 213 14.66 -3.81 -3.56
N ASP A 214 15.96 -3.69 -3.38
CA ASP A 214 16.74 -4.51 -2.46
C ASP A 214 17.08 -3.70 -1.21
N SER A 215 16.31 -3.88 -0.14
CA SER A 215 16.52 -3.20 1.15
C SER A 215 17.84 -3.59 1.81
N VAL A 216 18.29 -4.83 1.59
CA VAL A 216 19.58 -5.36 2.09
C VAL A 216 20.73 -4.68 1.38
N ALA A 217 20.71 -4.66 0.05
CA ALA A 217 21.74 -4.00 -0.75
C ALA A 217 21.79 -2.48 -0.52
N LYS A 218 20.66 -1.86 -0.14
CA LYS A 218 20.59 -0.44 0.21
C LYS A 218 21.04 -0.15 1.63
N GLY A 219 21.22 -1.19 2.46
CA GLY A 219 21.66 -1.03 3.84
C GLY A 219 20.69 -0.26 4.72
N ILE A 220 19.38 -0.37 4.44
CA ILE A 220 18.34 0.33 5.23
C ILE A 220 18.29 -0.30 6.61
N GLY A 221 18.48 0.52 7.64
CA GLY A 221 18.37 0.13 9.04
C GLY A 221 17.39 1.02 9.78
N ILE A 222 16.76 0.47 10.79
CA ILE A 222 15.88 1.17 11.71
C ILE A 222 16.25 0.84 13.15
N THR A 223 16.00 1.79 14.04
CA THR A 223 16.16 1.60 15.48
C THR A 223 14.77 1.61 16.10
N ILE A 224 14.41 0.53 16.78
CA ILE A 224 13.14 0.43 17.51
C ILE A 224 13.44 0.54 19.00
N ASN A 225 12.74 1.46 19.66
CA ASN A 225 12.76 1.57 21.13
C ASN A 225 11.62 0.73 21.71
N TYR A 226 11.94 -0.23 22.54
CA TYR A 226 10.94 -0.99 23.26
C TYR A 226 11.31 -1.08 24.75
N ASN A 227 10.40 -0.66 25.62
CA ASN A 227 10.62 -0.60 27.07
C ASN A 227 11.92 0.14 27.48
N GLY A 228 12.25 1.22 26.75
CA GLY A 228 13.46 2.02 27.01
C GLY A 228 14.76 1.39 26.51
N LYS A 229 14.69 0.30 25.76
CA LYS A 229 15.84 -0.32 25.09
C LYS A 229 15.81 -0.03 23.60
N ASP A 230 16.85 0.66 23.13
CA ASP A 230 17.06 0.87 21.71
C ASP A 230 17.73 -0.34 21.07
N VAL A 231 17.12 -0.86 20.02
CA VAL A 231 17.68 -1.95 19.23
C VAL A 231 17.78 -1.50 17.77
N ALA A 232 18.99 -1.48 17.25
CA ALA A 232 19.26 -1.16 15.84
C ALA A 232 19.48 -2.46 15.07
N ALA A 233 18.75 -2.62 13.97
CA ALA A 233 18.94 -3.74 13.03
C ALA A 233 18.57 -3.32 11.62
N SER A 234 18.85 -4.17 10.62
CA SER A 234 18.42 -3.91 9.26
C SER A 234 16.89 -4.02 9.14
N LEU A 235 16.31 -3.29 8.19
CA LEU A 235 14.88 -3.41 7.87
C LEU A 235 14.52 -4.86 7.52
N TYR A 236 15.41 -5.56 6.81
CA TYR A 236 15.24 -6.96 6.48
C TYR A 236 15.17 -7.86 7.74
N ASP A 237 16.10 -7.68 8.69
CA ASP A 237 16.11 -8.49 9.92
C ASP A 237 14.83 -8.27 10.74
N TRP A 238 14.41 -7.01 10.91
CA TRP A 238 13.17 -6.69 11.62
C TRP A 238 11.94 -7.35 10.98
N ALA A 239 11.81 -7.24 9.66
CA ALA A 239 10.68 -7.84 8.95
C ALA A 239 10.72 -9.37 8.98
N ALA A 240 11.92 -9.98 8.84
CA ALA A 240 12.11 -11.42 8.92
C ALA A 240 11.81 -11.96 10.33
N TRP A 241 12.29 -11.31 11.39
CA TRP A 241 11.99 -11.69 12.76
C TRP A 241 10.52 -11.59 13.09
N LEU A 242 9.86 -10.51 12.63
CA LEU A 242 8.42 -10.33 12.78
C LEU A 242 7.64 -11.43 12.08
N TYR A 243 7.96 -11.72 10.82
CA TYR A 243 7.34 -12.80 10.06
C TYR A 243 7.54 -14.16 10.70
N ASN A 244 8.77 -14.50 11.13
CA ASN A 244 9.08 -15.77 11.76
C ASN A 244 8.41 -15.92 13.13
N ALA A 245 8.22 -14.85 13.88
CA ALA A 245 7.51 -14.88 15.15
C ALA A 245 6.04 -15.27 15.03
N GLN A 246 5.44 -15.10 13.85
CA GLN A 246 4.04 -15.45 13.56
C GLN A 246 3.88 -16.80 12.87
N SER A 247 4.92 -17.26 12.18
CA SER A 247 4.85 -18.52 11.43
C SER A 247 4.90 -19.72 12.36
N ASP A 248 4.20 -20.81 11.98
CA ASP A 248 4.36 -22.12 12.61
C ASP A 248 5.70 -22.80 12.27
N ASN A 249 6.54 -22.13 11.49
CA ASN A 249 7.90 -22.60 11.21
C ASN A 249 8.72 -22.70 12.50
N GLN A 250 9.30 -23.86 12.70
CA GLN A 250 10.12 -24.17 13.89
C GLN A 250 11.48 -23.42 13.91
N TYR A 251 11.77 -22.64 12.88
CA TYR A 251 13.02 -21.91 12.74
C TYR A 251 12.78 -20.46 13.15
N ASP A 252 13.44 -20.05 14.23
CA ASP A 252 13.63 -18.66 14.69
C ASP A 252 12.43 -17.91 15.28
N LYS A 253 11.46 -18.59 15.89
CA LYS A 253 10.37 -17.92 16.65
C LYS A 253 10.88 -17.02 17.79
N THR A 254 12.09 -17.26 18.26
CA THR A 254 12.63 -16.60 19.46
C THR A 254 13.40 -15.33 19.19
N ASN A 255 13.89 -15.10 17.95
CA ASN A 255 14.82 -14.01 17.67
C ASN A 255 14.24 -12.63 18.01
N LEU A 256 12.98 -12.36 17.63
CA LEU A 256 12.34 -11.08 17.92
C LEU A 256 12.25 -10.83 19.44
N TYR A 257 11.82 -11.82 20.19
CA TYR A 257 11.67 -11.75 21.66
C TYR A 257 13.03 -11.63 22.35
N GLU A 258 14.02 -12.40 21.93
CA GLU A 258 15.38 -12.35 22.49
C GLU A 258 16.03 -10.98 22.24
N VAL A 259 15.92 -10.46 21.03
CA VAL A 259 16.48 -9.16 20.66
C VAL A 259 15.88 -8.04 21.48
N LEU A 260 14.55 -8.06 21.68
CA LEU A 260 13.84 -7.07 22.49
C LEU A 260 13.93 -7.35 24.00
N GLY A 261 14.33 -8.57 24.40
CA GLY A 261 14.39 -8.98 25.81
C GLY A 261 13.00 -9.19 26.43
N VAL A 262 12.04 -9.64 25.64
CA VAL A 262 10.65 -9.88 26.03
C VAL A 262 10.41 -11.37 26.18
N ALA A 263 9.60 -11.79 27.14
CA ALA A 263 9.19 -13.18 27.25
C ALA A 263 8.21 -13.56 26.13
N VAL A 264 8.37 -14.75 25.55
CA VAL A 264 7.46 -15.24 24.51
C VAL A 264 6.03 -15.25 25.03
N GLY A 265 5.12 -14.60 24.29
CA GLY A 265 3.70 -14.48 24.64
C GLY A 265 3.37 -13.31 25.58
N GLU A 266 4.34 -12.51 26.00
CA GLU A 266 4.09 -11.30 26.79
C GLU A 266 3.89 -10.11 25.86
N ALA A 267 2.78 -9.35 26.06
CA ALA A 267 2.41 -8.17 25.29
C ALA A 267 2.52 -8.37 23.75
N GLU A 268 2.15 -9.55 23.30
CA GLU A 268 2.54 -10.10 22.00
C GLU A 268 2.15 -9.21 20.82
N TYR A 269 0.96 -8.62 20.87
CA TYR A 269 0.48 -7.84 19.75
C TYR A 269 0.94 -6.38 19.80
N ASP A 270 1.15 -5.79 20.96
CA ASP A 270 1.52 -4.37 21.07
C ASP A 270 2.89 -4.07 20.48
N PHE A 271 3.93 -4.85 20.84
CA PHE A 271 5.26 -4.61 20.28
C PHE A 271 5.38 -5.08 18.83
N LYS A 272 4.61 -6.10 18.42
CA LYS A 272 4.54 -6.53 17.01
C LYS A 272 3.88 -5.47 16.15
N LEU A 273 2.86 -4.80 16.66
CA LEU A 273 2.24 -3.65 16.02
C LEU A 273 3.27 -2.54 15.79
N GLU A 274 4.06 -2.20 16.80
CA GLU A 274 5.11 -1.18 16.68
C GLU A 274 6.17 -1.59 15.65
N VAL A 275 6.65 -2.84 15.67
CA VAL A 275 7.62 -3.34 14.67
C VAL A 275 7.02 -3.28 13.26
N LEU A 276 5.77 -3.69 13.09
CA LEU A 276 5.09 -3.63 11.79
C LEU A 276 4.99 -2.20 11.26
N ALA A 277 4.57 -1.27 12.11
CA ALA A 277 4.42 0.13 11.78
C ALA A 277 5.77 0.77 11.37
N GLN A 278 6.85 0.48 12.10
CA GLN A 278 8.19 0.95 11.77
C GLN A 278 8.73 0.34 10.47
N CYS A 279 8.47 -0.94 10.22
CA CYS A 279 8.82 -1.58 8.94
C CYS A 279 8.07 -0.96 7.76
N GLU A 280 6.77 -0.72 7.91
CA GLU A 280 5.97 -0.06 6.88
C GLU A 280 6.46 1.35 6.62
N LEU A 281 6.72 2.14 7.67
CA LEU A 281 7.24 3.50 7.55
C LEU A 281 8.56 3.54 6.80
N ALA A 282 9.51 2.71 7.21
CA ALA A 282 10.83 2.64 6.58
C ALA A 282 10.74 2.26 5.10
N GLN A 283 9.87 1.33 4.75
CA GLN A 283 9.65 0.94 3.36
C GLN A 283 8.97 2.05 2.54
N LEU A 284 7.93 2.70 3.08
CA LEU A 284 7.28 3.84 2.43
C LEU A 284 8.24 4.99 2.16
N GLN A 285 9.11 5.31 3.13
CA GLN A 285 10.11 6.37 3.01
C GLN A 285 11.21 6.09 1.97
N THR A 286 11.30 4.86 1.43
CA THR A 286 12.14 4.60 0.27
C THR A 286 11.57 5.15 -1.02
N TYR A 287 10.27 5.38 -1.06
CA TYR A 287 9.50 5.73 -2.26
C TYR A 287 9.77 4.80 -3.46
N SER A 288 10.17 3.57 -3.18
CA SER A 288 10.29 2.53 -4.20
C SER A 288 8.94 1.94 -4.57
N ASN A 289 8.00 1.99 -3.64
CA ASN A 289 6.60 1.64 -3.83
C ASN A 289 5.75 2.89 -3.61
N LEU A 290 4.89 3.20 -4.57
CA LEU A 290 3.98 4.34 -4.50
C LEU A 290 2.55 3.79 -4.41
N PRO A 291 1.97 3.64 -3.21
CA PRO A 291 0.59 3.21 -3.06
C PRO A 291 -0.36 4.20 -3.72
N ILE A 292 -1.30 3.70 -4.52
CA ILE A 292 -2.25 4.52 -5.27
C ILE A 292 -3.68 4.29 -4.78
N PHE A 293 -4.10 3.01 -4.69
CA PHE A 293 -5.44 2.68 -4.25
C PHE A 293 -5.49 1.30 -3.59
N TYR A 294 -6.52 1.10 -2.78
CA TYR A 294 -6.93 -0.19 -2.26
C TYR A 294 -8.11 -0.70 -3.08
N SER A 295 -7.97 -1.87 -3.69
CA SER A 295 -9.06 -2.47 -4.45
C SER A 295 -9.86 -3.45 -3.60
N TYR A 296 -11.18 -3.41 -3.77
CA TYR A 296 -12.11 -4.29 -3.08
C TYR A 296 -12.83 -5.18 -4.09
N ILE A 297 -13.01 -6.45 -3.72
CA ILE A 297 -13.82 -7.37 -4.50
C ILE A 297 -15.26 -7.28 -3.99
N THR A 298 -16.12 -6.69 -4.80
CA THR A 298 -17.56 -6.67 -4.53
C THR A 298 -18.22 -7.89 -5.15
N SER A 299 -18.90 -8.70 -4.35
CA SER A 299 -19.69 -9.82 -4.83
C SER A 299 -21.17 -9.60 -4.58
N LEU A 300 -21.99 -9.80 -5.60
CA LEU A 300 -23.44 -9.86 -5.43
C LEU A 300 -23.84 -11.28 -5.00
N ARG A 301 -24.59 -11.38 -3.91
CA ARG A 301 -25.10 -12.65 -3.40
C ARG A 301 -26.62 -12.67 -3.48
N SER A 302 -27.15 -13.83 -3.86
CA SER A 302 -28.60 -14.05 -3.77
C SER A 302 -28.99 -14.25 -2.31
N ALA A 303 -30.04 -13.57 -1.85
CA ALA A 303 -30.62 -13.81 -0.53
C ALA A 303 -31.24 -15.20 -0.38
N GLN A 304 -31.33 -16.00 -1.45
CA GLN A 304 -31.77 -17.39 -1.43
C GLN A 304 -30.88 -18.27 -0.55
N TYR A 305 -29.57 -17.95 -0.45
CA TYR A 305 -28.63 -18.69 0.37
C TYR A 305 -27.84 -17.80 1.29
N ASN A 306 -27.38 -18.36 2.38
CA ASN A 306 -26.52 -17.71 3.35
C ASN A 306 -25.15 -18.38 3.35
N ASN A 307 -24.12 -17.59 3.39
CA ASN A 307 -22.78 -18.05 3.64
C ASN A 307 -22.49 -17.91 5.13
N GLY A 308 -22.66 -19.01 5.89
CA GLY A 308 -22.48 -19.01 7.35
C GLY A 308 -21.09 -18.60 7.83
N SER A 309 -20.16 -18.35 6.90
CA SER A 309 -18.79 -17.93 7.19
C SER A 309 -18.54 -16.44 6.97
N ASP A 310 -19.56 -15.62 6.72
CA ASP A 310 -19.37 -14.16 6.50
C ASP A 310 -18.66 -13.46 7.65
N TYR A 311 -18.81 -13.96 8.87
CA TYR A 311 -18.13 -13.45 10.06
C TYR A 311 -16.80 -14.16 10.39
N TYR A 312 -16.50 -15.27 9.73
CA TYR A 312 -15.33 -16.10 9.99
C TYR A 312 -14.67 -16.49 8.66
N VAL A 313 -14.19 -15.49 7.93
CA VAL A 313 -13.39 -15.76 6.74
C VAL A 313 -12.05 -16.29 7.18
N ASN A 314 -11.94 -17.62 7.33
CA ASN A 314 -10.65 -18.24 7.48
C ASN A 314 -9.97 -18.26 6.11
N ASN A 315 -9.14 -17.27 5.85
CA ASN A 315 -8.42 -17.11 4.59
C ASN A 315 -7.46 -18.28 4.29
N MET A 316 -7.08 -19.06 5.31
CA MET A 316 -6.23 -20.25 5.14
C MET A 316 -6.96 -21.40 4.44
N ILE A 317 -8.29 -21.44 4.48
CA ILE A 317 -9.10 -22.48 3.83
C ILE A 317 -9.91 -21.95 2.65
N GLY A 318 -9.61 -20.74 2.18
CA GLY A 318 -10.38 -20.03 1.16
C GLY A 318 -11.78 -19.68 1.68
N TYR A 319 -12.36 -18.61 1.23
CA TYR A 319 -13.65 -17.99 1.59
C TYR A 319 -14.70 -18.90 2.27
N GLY A 320 -14.35 -19.53 3.40
CA GLY A 320 -15.18 -20.39 4.23
C GLY A 320 -15.63 -21.70 3.61
N GLY A 321 -15.48 -21.83 2.33
CA GLY A 321 -15.83 -23.01 1.56
C GLY A 321 -17.33 -23.25 1.44
N ILE A 322 -17.69 -23.97 0.40
CA ILE A 322 -19.07 -24.40 0.08
C ILE A 322 -19.75 -25.12 1.26
N ARG A 323 -18.98 -25.77 2.15
CA ARG A 323 -19.52 -26.50 3.31
C ARG A 323 -20.28 -25.64 4.33
N HIS A 324 -20.10 -24.32 4.31
CA HIS A 324 -20.75 -23.37 5.21
C HIS A 324 -21.91 -22.63 4.56
N ILE A 325 -22.18 -22.91 3.28
CA ILE A 325 -23.31 -22.35 2.56
C ILE A 325 -24.56 -23.19 2.86
N TYR A 326 -25.63 -22.52 3.23
CA TYR A 326 -26.94 -23.15 3.36
C TYR A 326 -28.01 -22.30 2.70
N TYR A 327 -29.10 -22.94 2.28
CA TYR A 327 -30.22 -22.26 1.66
C TYR A 327 -31.13 -21.67 2.73
N ASN A 328 -31.40 -20.38 2.63
CA ASN A 328 -32.47 -19.70 3.41
C ASN A 328 -33.84 -20.08 2.87
N TYR A 329 -33.95 -20.31 1.57
CA TYR A 329 -35.20 -20.59 0.88
C TYR A 329 -34.98 -21.74 -0.14
N SER A 330 -35.94 -22.64 -0.24
CA SER A 330 -36.01 -23.57 -1.38
C SER A 330 -36.27 -22.78 -2.67
N ASP A 331 -35.98 -23.40 -3.82
CA ASP A 331 -36.19 -22.76 -5.12
C ASP A 331 -37.63 -22.29 -5.32
N ALA A 332 -38.61 -23.07 -4.85
CA ALA A 332 -40.02 -22.72 -4.93
C ALA A 332 -40.36 -21.54 -4.01
N GLN A 333 -39.86 -21.51 -2.80
CA GLN A 333 -40.06 -20.40 -1.86
C GLN A 333 -39.44 -19.11 -2.40
N TRP A 334 -38.20 -19.19 -2.93
CA TRP A 334 -37.50 -18.06 -3.51
C TRP A 334 -38.25 -17.51 -4.74
N SER A 335 -38.66 -18.41 -5.65
CA SER A 335 -39.44 -18.01 -6.83
C SER A 335 -40.76 -17.31 -6.46
N ASN A 336 -41.48 -17.83 -5.49
CA ASN A 336 -42.71 -17.21 -4.98
C ASN A 336 -42.46 -15.86 -4.35
N PHE A 337 -41.37 -15.72 -3.59
CA PHE A 337 -40.95 -14.46 -2.94
C PHE A 337 -40.67 -13.38 -4.01
N VAL A 338 -39.83 -13.72 -5.02
CA VAL A 338 -39.47 -12.79 -6.10
C VAL A 338 -40.70 -12.40 -6.92
N GLN A 339 -41.60 -13.34 -7.24
CA GLN A 339 -42.84 -13.07 -7.96
C GLN A 339 -43.80 -12.18 -7.14
N GLY A 340 -43.91 -12.42 -5.83
CA GLY A 340 -44.73 -11.60 -4.93
C GLY A 340 -44.28 -10.15 -4.83
N HIS A 341 -43.04 -9.88 -5.15
CA HIS A 341 -42.46 -8.53 -5.18
C HIS A 341 -42.30 -7.97 -6.60
N ASN A 342 -42.88 -8.61 -7.62
CA ASN A 342 -42.73 -8.24 -9.03
C ASN A 342 -41.26 -8.04 -9.47
N GLY A 343 -40.35 -8.80 -8.91
CA GLY A 343 -38.91 -8.69 -9.11
C GLY A 343 -38.23 -7.51 -8.43
N ASN A 344 -38.97 -6.65 -7.71
CA ASN A 344 -38.40 -5.54 -6.95
C ASN A 344 -38.14 -5.97 -5.49
N LEU A 345 -36.87 -6.13 -5.15
CA LEU A 345 -36.42 -6.53 -3.81
C LEU A 345 -35.82 -5.38 -2.99
N GLU A 346 -35.90 -4.13 -3.49
CA GLU A 346 -35.29 -2.95 -2.85
C GLU A 346 -35.78 -2.77 -1.41
N SER A 347 -37.08 -2.94 -1.15
CA SER A 347 -37.62 -2.84 0.21
C SER A 347 -37.17 -3.95 1.16
N TYR A 348 -36.73 -5.09 0.64
CA TYR A 348 -36.17 -6.18 1.44
C TYR A 348 -34.76 -5.86 1.93
N TYR A 349 -33.95 -5.22 1.11
CA TYR A 349 -32.56 -4.88 1.46
C TYR A 349 -32.45 -3.62 2.34
N THR A 350 -33.46 -2.74 2.32
CA THR A 350 -33.49 -1.54 3.17
C THR A 350 -34.06 -1.81 4.57
N ALA A 351 -34.65 -2.98 4.82
CA ALA A 351 -35.27 -3.35 6.10
C ALA A 351 -34.39 -4.26 6.97
N SER A 352 -33.23 -4.68 6.50
CA SER A 352 -32.24 -5.50 7.22
C SER A 352 -31.02 -4.64 7.63
#